data_a6dd3dbaa1ef9f22cbcf5b2d18c30061
#
_entry.id   a6dd3dbaa1ef9f22cbcf5b2d18c30061
#
_cell.length_a   1.000
_cell.length_b   1.000
_cell.length_c   1.000
_cell.angle_alpha   90.00
_cell.angle_beta   90.00
_cell.angle_gamma   90.00
#
_symmetry.space_group_name_H-M   'P 1'
#
loop_
_entity.id
_entity.type
_entity.pdbx_description
1 polymer ?
#
loop_
_entity_poly.entity_id
_entity_poly.type
_entity_poly.pdbx_seq_one_letter_code
_entity_poly.pdbx_strand_id
1 'polypeptide(L)'
;MANLFELPRYIAVEGPIRVGKSTLARILAERLNAQRVMEPEANPFLDSFYEGERGAAFQAQFTFLVRRFEQLQALDLGAKSQKIVVADFIFEKDKLFACLNLTDQELDTYNRYYNHFREQLPTPDLVIYLQATPEVLKKRLKKKNAASERAVSDEYLEEVIKAYEHFFFHYTSSDLLIVNTSEIDFVDRNEDLQELLRKVTAPIKGTQYFLPLGGQDAVGA
;
A
#
# COMPACT_ATOMS: atom_id res chain seq x y z
N MET A 1 -27.46 -20.16 -11.82
CA MET A 1 -26.46 -20.59 -10.84
C MET A 1 -25.95 -19.32 -10.17
N ALA A 2 -26.21 -19.14 -8.90
CA ALA A 2 -25.72 -17.97 -8.17
C ALA A 2 -24.17 -18.00 -8.19
N ASN A 3 -23.60 -16.87 -8.50
CA ASN A 3 -22.14 -16.70 -8.51
C ASN A 3 -21.66 -16.85 -7.06
N LEU A 4 -21.07 -17.99 -6.72
CA LEU A 4 -20.57 -18.33 -5.37
C LEU A 4 -19.29 -17.56 -5.00
N PHE A 5 -18.97 -16.51 -5.73
CA PHE A 5 -17.83 -15.65 -5.44
C PHE A 5 -18.28 -14.52 -4.53
N GLU A 6 -17.83 -14.56 -3.29
CA GLU A 6 -17.96 -13.44 -2.36
C GLU A 6 -16.83 -12.44 -2.62
N LEU A 7 -17.18 -11.16 -2.73
CA LEU A 7 -16.19 -10.08 -2.81
C LEU A 7 -15.29 -10.11 -1.56
N PRO A 8 -14.00 -9.81 -1.70
CA PRO A 8 -13.12 -9.66 -0.55
C PRO A 8 -13.68 -8.58 0.39
N ARG A 9 -13.72 -8.88 1.68
CA ARG A 9 -14.27 -7.97 2.70
C ARG A 9 -13.24 -6.98 3.20
N TYR A 10 -11.98 -7.36 3.18
CA TYR A 10 -10.86 -6.47 3.51
C TYR A 10 -9.89 -6.43 2.33
N ILE A 11 -9.89 -5.30 1.63
CA ILE A 11 -8.99 -5.00 0.52
C ILE A 11 -7.95 -3.99 1.00
N ALA A 12 -6.68 -4.24 0.76
CA ALA A 12 -5.62 -3.28 1.02
C ALA A 12 -4.91 -2.89 -0.28
N VAL A 13 -4.63 -1.60 -0.45
CA VAL A 13 -3.85 -1.07 -1.57
C VAL A 13 -2.48 -0.66 -1.05
N GLU A 14 -1.43 -1.23 -1.59
CA GLU A 14 -0.06 -0.98 -1.13
C GLU A 14 0.89 -0.67 -2.29
N GLY A 15 2.07 -0.11 -1.97
CA GLY A 15 3.11 0.23 -2.94
C GLY A 15 3.94 1.46 -2.52
N PRO A 16 4.98 1.81 -3.26
CA PRO A 16 5.88 2.90 -2.90
C PRO A 16 5.19 4.27 -2.88
N ILE A 17 5.93 5.26 -2.40
CA ILE A 17 5.46 6.64 -2.32
C ILE A 17 5.03 7.15 -3.72
N ARG A 18 3.90 7.87 -3.78
CA ARG A 18 3.33 8.46 -5.03
C ARG A 18 2.93 7.49 -6.13
N VAL A 19 2.83 6.20 -5.84
CA VAL A 19 2.36 5.21 -6.81
C VAL A 19 0.85 5.29 -7.09
N GLY A 20 0.05 5.90 -6.19
CA GLY A 20 -1.39 6.12 -6.36
C GLY A 20 -2.29 5.38 -5.36
N LYS A 21 -1.73 4.83 -4.27
CA LYS A 21 -2.47 4.06 -3.24
C LYS A 21 -3.77 4.73 -2.79
N SER A 22 -3.64 5.91 -2.20
CA SER A 22 -4.79 6.63 -1.60
C SER A 22 -5.86 7.01 -2.62
N THR A 23 -5.45 7.27 -3.86
CA THR A 23 -6.39 7.55 -4.97
C THR A 23 -7.17 6.29 -5.32
N LEU A 24 -6.50 5.16 -5.52
CA LEU A 24 -7.18 3.91 -5.84
C LEU A 24 -8.05 3.43 -4.68
N ALA A 25 -7.55 3.48 -3.44
CA ALA A 25 -8.33 3.10 -2.26
C ALA A 25 -9.62 3.94 -2.12
N ARG A 26 -9.55 5.25 -2.38
CA ARG A 26 -10.73 6.13 -2.41
C ARG A 26 -11.73 5.70 -3.49
N ILE A 27 -11.26 5.47 -4.71
CA ILE A 27 -12.12 5.06 -5.83
C ILE A 27 -12.80 3.70 -5.53
N LEU A 28 -12.03 2.72 -5.02
CA LEU A 28 -12.57 1.42 -4.64
C LEU A 28 -13.60 1.53 -3.52
N ALA A 29 -13.32 2.32 -2.49
CA ALA A 29 -14.24 2.51 -1.38
C ALA A 29 -15.57 3.14 -1.85
N GLU A 30 -15.53 4.13 -2.72
CA GLU A 30 -16.72 4.74 -3.31
C GLU A 30 -17.51 3.74 -4.18
N ARG A 31 -16.83 2.96 -5.02
CA ARG A 31 -17.46 2.00 -5.94
C ARG A 31 -18.07 0.79 -5.24
N LEU A 32 -17.43 0.33 -4.17
CA LEU A 32 -17.87 -0.83 -3.39
C LEU A 32 -18.76 -0.45 -2.20
N ASN A 33 -19.06 0.83 -2.00
CA ASN A 33 -19.73 1.34 -0.79
C ASN A 33 -19.03 0.85 0.50
N ALA A 34 -17.69 0.92 0.50
CA ALA A 34 -16.84 0.36 1.54
C ALA A 34 -16.40 1.43 2.56
N GLN A 35 -16.11 0.99 3.78
CA GLN A 35 -15.41 1.82 4.76
C GLN A 35 -13.95 2.04 4.29
N ARG A 36 -13.56 3.30 4.17
CA ARG A 36 -12.20 3.67 3.82
C ARG A 36 -11.33 3.83 5.08
N VAL A 37 -10.14 3.24 5.06
CA VAL A 37 -9.11 3.40 6.10
C VAL A 37 -7.86 3.96 5.45
N MET A 38 -7.49 5.19 5.85
CA MET A 38 -6.34 5.89 5.28
C MET A 38 -5.14 5.78 6.20
N GLU A 39 -3.95 5.75 5.62
CA GLU A 39 -2.70 5.80 6.37
C GLU A 39 -2.66 7.00 7.34
N PRO A 40 -2.17 6.83 8.58
CA PRO A 40 -2.02 7.95 9.51
C PRO A 40 -1.08 9.01 8.94
N GLU A 41 -1.61 10.21 8.68
CA GLU A 41 -0.81 11.30 8.08
C GLU A 41 0.08 12.01 9.11
N ALA A 42 -0.43 12.18 10.33
CA ALA A 42 0.28 12.94 11.35
C ALA A 42 1.32 12.08 12.08
N ASN A 43 2.57 12.45 11.98
CA ASN A 43 3.65 11.88 12.77
C ASN A 43 4.57 13.01 13.23
N PRO A 44 4.60 13.33 14.55
CA PRO A 44 5.34 14.50 15.06
C PRO A 44 6.86 14.37 14.92
N PHE A 45 7.37 13.16 14.62
CA PHE A 45 8.80 12.90 14.49
C PHE A 45 9.26 12.80 13.03
N LEU A 46 8.35 13.00 12.07
CA LEU A 46 8.67 12.77 10.67
C LEU A 46 9.64 13.84 10.12
N ASP A 47 9.47 15.08 10.51
CA ASP A 47 10.37 16.17 10.08
C ASP A 47 11.77 15.95 10.65
N SER A 48 11.90 15.68 11.97
CA SER A 48 13.17 15.34 12.62
C SER A 48 13.83 14.10 12.02
N PHE A 49 13.04 13.11 11.59
CA PHE A 49 13.57 11.93 10.88
C PHE A 49 14.22 12.33 9.55
N TYR A 50 13.55 13.16 8.75
CA TYR A 50 14.12 13.61 7.47
C TYR A 50 15.32 14.56 7.65
N GLU A 51 15.40 15.26 8.77
CA GLU A 51 16.54 16.10 9.15
C GLU A 51 17.73 15.29 9.68
N GLY A 52 17.55 13.96 9.88
CA GLY A 52 18.59 13.06 10.36
C GLY A 52 18.89 13.18 11.86
N GLU A 53 17.94 13.67 12.64
CA GLU A 53 18.12 13.81 14.10
C GLU A 53 18.25 12.42 14.77
N ARG A 54 19.12 12.35 15.76
CA ARG A 54 19.40 11.10 16.49
C ARG A 54 18.15 10.54 17.18
N GLY A 55 17.81 9.29 16.91
CA GLY A 55 16.67 8.58 17.50
C GLY A 55 15.32 8.92 16.87
N ALA A 56 15.24 9.91 15.97
CA ALA A 56 14.00 10.30 15.32
C ALA A 56 13.44 9.19 14.42
N ALA A 57 14.31 8.40 13.80
CA ALA A 57 13.89 7.24 13.00
C ALA A 57 13.07 6.23 13.82
N PHE A 58 13.56 5.86 15.00
CA PHE A 58 12.85 4.95 15.91
C PHE A 58 11.54 5.55 16.40
N GLN A 59 11.55 6.83 16.81
CA GLN A 59 10.35 7.53 17.29
C GLN A 59 9.28 7.62 16.20
N ALA A 60 9.68 7.99 14.99
CA ALA A 60 8.77 8.06 13.85
C ALA A 60 8.20 6.69 13.50
N GLN A 61 9.05 5.65 13.40
CA GLN A 61 8.65 4.32 13.03
C GLN A 61 7.74 3.69 14.09
N PHE A 62 8.06 3.85 15.38
CA PHE A 62 7.24 3.31 16.46
C PHE A 62 5.88 4.02 16.57
N THR A 63 5.85 5.33 16.30
CA THR A 63 4.59 6.10 16.25
C THR A 63 3.68 5.60 15.13
N PHE A 64 4.21 5.32 13.95
CA PHE A 64 3.43 4.73 12.86
C PHE A 64 2.93 3.33 13.21
N LEU A 65 3.78 2.48 13.79
CA LEU A 65 3.41 1.14 14.22
C LEU A 65 2.19 1.14 15.14
N VAL A 66 2.22 1.96 16.20
CA VAL A 66 1.13 2.05 17.17
C VAL A 66 -0.15 2.58 16.51
N ARG A 67 -0.05 3.66 15.73
CA ARG A 67 -1.23 4.25 15.08
C ARG A 67 -1.90 3.32 14.07
N ARG A 68 -1.11 2.61 13.25
CA ARG A 68 -1.65 1.61 12.32
C ARG A 68 -2.28 0.44 13.06
N PHE A 69 -1.67 0.01 14.16
CA PHE A 69 -2.25 -1.03 15.01
C PHE A 69 -3.62 -0.60 15.54
N GLU A 70 -3.75 0.58 16.14
CA GLU A 70 -5.00 1.11 16.67
C GLU A 70 -6.09 1.22 15.59
N GLN A 71 -5.73 1.71 14.40
CA GLN A 71 -6.66 1.83 13.28
C GLN A 71 -7.16 0.46 12.79
N LEU A 72 -6.27 -0.51 12.64
CA LEU A 72 -6.63 -1.83 12.14
C LEU A 72 -7.33 -2.68 13.19
N GLN A 73 -6.99 -2.52 14.47
CA GLN A 73 -7.68 -3.18 15.58
C GLN A 73 -9.13 -2.71 15.72
N ALA A 74 -9.41 -1.46 15.37
CA ALA A 74 -10.77 -0.89 15.41
C ALA A 74 -11.68 -1.35 14.25
N LEU A 75 -11.18 -2.16 13.31
CA LEU A 75 -11.96 -2.63 12.18
C LEU A 75 -13.00 -3.66 12.60
N ASP A 76 -14.26 -3.40 12.24
CA ASP A 76 -15.36 -4.37 12.43
C ASP A 76 -15.43 -5.33 11.23
N LEU A 77 -14.61 -6.35 11.26
CA LEU A 77 -14.59 -7.46 10.30
C LEU A 77 -15.24 -8.73 10.86
N GLY A 78 -15.97 -8.63 11.96
CA GLY A 78 -16.67 -9.75 12.59
C GLY A 78 -17.64 -10.46 11.64
N ALA A 79 -17.95 -11.74 11.92
CA ALA A 79 -18.78 -12.58 11.05
C ALA A 79 -20.18 -12.01 10.75
N LYS A 80 -20.69 -11.12 11.60
CA LYS A 80 -22.01 -10.46 11.43
C LYS A 80 -21.91 -9.15 10.62
N SER A 81 -20.71 -8.59 10.45
CA SER A 81 -20.52 -7.37 9.67
C SER A 81 -20.54 -7.70 8.18
N GLN A 82 -21.36 -7.00 7.41
CA GLN A 82 -21.38 -7.08 5.94
C GLN A 82 -20.59 -5.96 5.29
N LYS A 83 -19.84 -5.19 6.08
CA LYS A 83 -19.07 -4.05 5.59
C LYS A 83 -17.85 -4.54 4.84
N ILE A 84 -17.61 -3.94 3.68
CA ILE A 84 -16.33 -4.03 2.98
C ILE A 84 -15.43 -2.92 3.53
N VAL A 85 -14.15 -3.22 3.71
CA VAL A 85 -13.12 -2.28 4.13
C VAL A 85 -12.08 -2.15 3.03
N VAL A 86 -11.70 -0.92 2.71
CA VAL A 86 -10.59 -0.62 1.78
C VAL A 86 -9.57 0.25 2.51
N ALA A 87 -8.37 -0.27 2.72
CA ALA A 87 -7.24 0.45 3.31
C ALA A 87 -6.22 0.86 2.23
N ASP A 88 -5.51 1.96 2.43
CA ASP A 88 -4.39 2.37 1.55
C ASP A 88 -3.02 2.01 2.11
N PHE A 89 -2.99 1.03 3.00
CA PHE A 89 -1.79 0.42 3.56
C PHE A 89 -2.05 -1.01 4.06
N ILE A 90 -0.97 -1.80 4.20
CA ILE A 90 -0.94 -3.05 4.97
C ILE A 90 -0.10 -2.85 6.23
N PHE A 91 -0.34 -3.64 7.28
CA PHE A 91 0.43 -3.53 8.53
C PHE A 91 1.90 -3.89 8.32
N GLU A 92 2.18 -4.84 7.46
CA GLU A 92 3.52 -5.33 7.11
C GLU A 92 4.44 -4.27 6.51
N LYS A 93 3.87 -3.19 5.94
CA LYS A 93 4.61 -2.01 5.51
C LYS A 93 5.51 -1.44 6.60
N ASP A 94 5.04 -1.45 7.84
CA ASP A 94 5.81 -0.96 8.99
C ASP A 94 7.16 -1.66 9.12
N LYS A 95 7.14 -2.98 9.01
CA LYS A 95 8.37 -3.77 9.12
C LYS A 95 9.34 -3.49 7.96
N LEU A 96 8.81 -3.27 6.75
CA LEU A 96 9.62 -2.90 5.59
C LEU A 96 10.40 -1.60 5.86
N PHE A 97 9.72 -0.56 6.33
CA PHE A 97 10.37 0.71 6.66
C PHE A 97 11.25 0.64 7.90
N ALA A 98 10.90 -0.17 8.90
CA ALA A 98 11.75 -0.41 10.04
C ALA A 98 13.10 -1.02 9.64
N CYS A 99 13.08 -2.01 8.74
CA CYS A 99 14.31 -2.62 8.22
C CYS A 99 15.19 -1.65 7.42
N LEU A 100 14.61 -0.64 6.77
CA LEU A 100 15.36 0.37 6.02
C LEU A 100 15.97 1.46 6.91
N ASN A 101 15.31 1.80 8.03
CA ASN A 101 15.59 3.03 8.75
C ASN A 101 16.16 2.84 10.16
N LEU A 102 16.02 1.64 10.75
CA LEU A 102 16.42 1.38 12.13
C LEU A 102 17.78 0.67 12.21
N THR A 103 18.54 0.98 13.25
CA THR A 103 19.72 0.20 13.62
C THR A 103 19.32 -1.19 14.10
N ASP A 104 20.25 -2.16 14.11
CA ASP A 104 19.99 -3.53 14.57
C ASP A 104 19.41 -3.59 15.98
N GLN A 105 19.89 -2.74 16.90
CA GLN A 105 19.40 -2.67 18.28
C GLN A 105 17.98 -2.11 18.38
N GLU A 106 17.66 -1.07 17.61
CA GLU A 106 16.32 -0.50 17.52
C GLU A 106 15.35 -1.46 16.87
N LEU A 107 15.79 -2.14 15.81
CA LEU A 107 15.01 -3.14 15.08
C LEU A 107 14.66 -4.34 15.96
N ASP A 108 15.57 -4.79 16.82
CA ASP A 108 15.32 -5.88 17.78
C ASP A 108 14.18 -5.51 18.75
N THR A 109 14.23 -4.30 19.29
CA THR A 109 13.18 -3.77 20.15
C THR A 109 11.87 -3.63 19.41
N TYR A 110 11.90 -3.02 18.21
CA TYR A 110 10.75 -2.83 17.35
C TYR A 110 10.06 -4.16 17.01
N ASN A 111 10.81 -5.20 16.63
CA ASN A 111 10.28 -6.50 16.22
C ASN A 111 9.47 -7.20 17.33
N ARG A 112 9.81 -6.99 18.60
CA ARG A 112 9.04 -7.56 19.73
C ARG A 112 7.64 -7.01 19.77
N TYR A 113 7.46 -5.69 19.60
CA TYR A 113 6.16 -5.05 19.57
C TYR A 113 5.41 -5.33 18.26
N TYR A 114 6.11 -5.29 17.14
CA TYR A 114 5.54 -5.60 15.84
C TYR A 114 4.89 -7.00 15.82
N ASN A 115 5.59 -8.02 16.27
CA ASN A 115 5.08 -9.40 16.30
C ASN A 115 3.85 -9.50 17.20
N HIS A 116 3.90 -8.90 18.38
CA HIS A 116 2.77 -8.90 19.32
C HIS A 116 1.51 -8.21 18.73
N PHE A 117 1.69 -7.10 18.04
CA PHE A 117 0.59 -6.40 17.40
C PHE A 117 0.05 -7.16 16.19
N ARG A 118 0.93 -7.71 15.36
CA ARG A 118 0.55 -8.43 14.14
C ARG A 118 -0.37 -9.63 14.42
N GLU A 119 -0.14 -10.35 15.52
CA GLU A 119 -0.95 -11.49 15.93
C GLU A 119 -2.41 -11.11 16.25
N GLN A 120 -2.68 -9.86 16.56
CA GLN A 120 -4.00 -9.36 16.94
C GLN A 120 -4.77 -8.70 15.78
N LEU A 121 -4.14 -8.56 14.63
CA LEU A 121 -4.70 -7.83 13.50
C LEU A 121 -5.26 -8.76 12.43
N PRO A 122 -6.34 -8.33 11.74
CA PRO A 122 -6.84 -9.06 10.60
C PRO A 122 -5.85 -9.02 9.44
N THR A 123 -5.84 -10.07 8.63
CA THR A 123 -5.12 -10.10 7.35
C THR A 123 -6.10 -9.68 6.25
N PRO A 124 -5.68 -8.85 5.27
CA PRO A 124 -6.50 -8.57 4.10
C PRO A 124 -6.87 -9.84 3.35
N ASP A 125 -8.09 -9.88 2.78
CA ASP A 125 -8.49 -10.95 1.86
C ASP A 125 -7.80 -10.78 0.49
N LEU A 126 -7.59 -9.51 0.09
CA LEU A 126 -6.91 -9.13 -1.15
C LEU A 126 -5.98 -7.96 -0.91
N VAL A 127 -4.74 -8.10 -1.37
CA VAL A 127 -3.80 -6.98 -1.48
C VAL A 127 -3.64 -6.58 -2.94
N ILE A 128 -3.75 -5.29 -3.23
CA ILE A 128 -3.47 -4.70 -4.54
C ILE A 128 -2.12 -3.98 -4.43
N TYR A 129 -1.08 -4.58 -4.98
CA TYR A 129 0.25 -3.99 -5.00
C TYR A 129 0.44 -3.15 -6.26
N LEU A 130 0.58 -1.84 -6.08
CA LEU A 130 0.85 -0.89 -7.15
C LEU A 130 2.36 -0.75 -7.34
N GLN A 131 2.81 -0.96 -8.57
CA GLN A 131 4.19 -0.74 -9.00
C GLN A 131 4.30 0.46 -9.93
N ALA A 132 5.46 1.11 -9.95
CA ALA A 132 5.83 2.07 -10.98
C ALA A 132 7.36 2.16 -11.05
N THR A 133 7.88 2.58 -12.22
CA THR A 133 9.32 2.79 -12.38
C THR A 133 9.80 3.98 -11.54
N PRO A 134 11.08 4.02 -11.14
CA PRO A 134 11.66 5.13 -10.40
C PRO A 134 11.41 6.49 -11.07
N GLU A 135 11.53 6.56 -12.42
CA GLU A 135 11.35 7.76 -13.20
C GLU A 135 9.91 8.30 -13.08
N VAL A 136 8.92 7.42 -13.15
CA VAL A 136 7.50 7.78 -12.99
C VAL A 136 7.24 8.31 -11.59
N LEU A 137 7.77 7.65 -10.55
CA LEU A 137 7.59 8.09 -9.16
C LEU A 137 8.30 9.43 -8.89
N LYS A 138 9.53 9.61 -9.36
CA LYS A 138 10.27 10.88 -9.30
C LYS A 138 9.49 12.03 -9.97
N LYS A 139 8.90 11.77 -11.14
CA LYS A 139 8.04 12.76 -11.82
C LYS A 139 6.80 13.11 -11.01
N ARG A 140 6.13 12.11 -10.42
CA ARG A 140 4.93 12.30 -9.57
C ARG A 140 5.26 13.05 -8.28
N LEU A 141 6.41 12.76 -7.63
CA LEU A 141 6.91 13.49 -6.46
C LEU A 141 7.12 14.97 -6.77
N LYS A 142 7.83 15.29 -7.88
CA LYS A 142 8.07 16.67 -8.33
C LYS A 142 6.77 17.42 -8.65
N LYS A 143 5.81 16.74 -9.29
CA LYS A 143 4.50 17.34 -9.63
C LYS A 143 3.70 17.73 -8.39
N LYS A 144 3.70 16.88 -7.34
CA LYS A 144 2.95 17.13 -6.09
C LYS A 144 3.63 18.17 -5.20
N ASN A 145 4.97 18.20 -5.20
CA ASN A 145 5.80 19.15 -4.43
C ASN A 145 5.36 19.33 -2.95
N ALA A 146 4.97 18.25 -2.29
CA ALA A 146 4.58 18.27 -0.88
C ALA A 146 5.81 18.56 0.00
N ALA A 147 5.68 19.44 1.00
CA ALA A 147 6.79 19.89 1.85
C ALA A 147 7.49 18.69 2.55
N SER A 148 6.72 17.76 3.09
CA SER A 148 7.21 16.56 3.78
C SER A 148 7.95 15.56 2.87
N GLU A 149 7.82 15.68 1.55
CA GLU A 149 8.43 14.75 0.60
C GLU A 149 9.64 15.35 -0.14
N ARG A 150 9.94 16.65 0.09
CA ARG A 150 11.11 17.31 -0.51
C ARG A 150 12.44 16.72 -0.03
N ALA A 151 12.44 16.10 1.14
CA ALA A 151 13.60 15.48 1.75
C ALA A 151 13.84 14.03 1.28
N VAL A 152 12.93 13.46 0.47
CA VAL A 152 13.10 12.11 -0.07
C VAL A 152 14.14 12.17 -1.19
N SER A 153 15.33 11.57 -0.95
CA SER A 153 16.37 11.48 -1.96
C SER A 153 16.03 10.45 -3.04
N ASP A 154 16.66 10.56 -4.19
CA ASP A 154 16.49 9.61 -5.29
C ASP A 154 16.98 8.21 -4.89
N GLU A 155 18.08 8.14 -4.13
CA GLU A 155 18.66 6.89 -3.62
C GLU A 155 17.69 6.21 -2.64
N TYR A 156 17.13 6.95 -1.68
CA TYR A 156 16.17 6.41 -0.73
C TYR A 156 14.90 5.89 -1.44
N LEU A 157 14.41 6.61 -2.45
CA LEU A 157 13.27 6.16 -3.25
C LEU A 157 13.55 4.83 -3.94
N GLU A 158 14.75 4.65 -4.50
CA GLU A 158 15.16 3.39 -5.15
C GLU A 158 15.29 2.24 -4.14
N GLU A 159 15.82 2.50 -2.95
CA GLU A 159 15.86 1.51 -1.87
C GLU A 159 14.46 1.09 -1.44
N VAL A 160 13.55 2.02 -1.27
CA VAL A 160 12.14 1.74 -0.96
C VAL A 160 11.49 0.89 -2.04
N ILE A 161 11.68 1.22 -3.33
CA ILE A 161 11.13 0.43 -4.44
C ILE A 161 11.64 -1.01 -4.39
N LYS A 162 12.97 -1.21 -4.26
CA LYS A 162 13.58 -2.55 -4.15
C LYS A 162 13.05 -3.33 -2.94
N ALA A 163 12.86 -2.66 -1.81
CA ALA A 163 12.32 -3.29 -0.62
C ALA A 163 10.86 -3.76 -0.83
N TYR A 164 10.02 -2.96 -1.50
CA TYR A 164 8.67 -3.35 -1.89
C TYR A 164 8.66 -4.53 -2.86
N GLU A 165 9.50 -4.51 -3.89
CA GLU A 165 9.63 -5.59 -4.87
C GLU A 165 10.04 -6.89 -4.18
N HIS A 166 11.05 -6.85 -3.31
CA HIS A 166 11.49 -8.00 -2.54
C HIS A 166 10.39 -8.53 -1.62
N PHE A 167 9.71 -7.64 -0.91
CA PHE A 167 8.62 -8.01 -0.01
C PHE A 167 7.48 -8.71 -0.75
N PHE A 168 6.98 -8.11 -1.83
CA PHE A 168 5.85 -8.67 -2.57
C PHE A 168 6.21 -9.89 -3.43
N PHE A 169 7.47 -10.06 -3.80
CA PHE A 169 7.94 -11.30 -4.44
C PHE A 169 7.77 -12.51 -3.51
N HIS A 170 7.90 -12.33 -2.21
CA HIS A 170 7.74 -13.38 -1.20
C HIS A 170 6.39 -13.37 -0.48
N TYR A 171 5.47 -12.50 -0.89
CA TYR A 171 4.20 -12.32 -0.20
C TYR A 171 3.24 -13.48 -0.46
N THR A 172 2.77 -14.12 0.62
CA THR A 172 1.86 -15.28 0.56
C THR A 172 0.73 -15.21 1.61
N SER A 173 0.59 -14.10 2.33
CA SER A 173 -0.37 -13.99 3.43
C SER A 173 -1.81 -13.88 2.98
N SER A 174 -2.06 -13.44 1.75
CA SER A 174 -3.39 -13.33 1.15
C SER A 174 -3.31 -13.36 -0.37
N ASP A 175 -4.46 -13.33 -1.06
CA ASP A 175 -4.50 -13.14 -2.50
C ASP A 175 -3.86 -11.79 -2.89
N LEU A 176 -3.12 -11.75 -4.00
CA LEU A 176 -2.32 -10.59 -4.43
C LEU A 176 -2.60 -10.24 -5.89
N LEU A 177 -2.96 -8.98 -6.13
CA LEU A 177 -3.04 -8.40 -7.47
C LEU A 177 -1.92 -7.38 -7.67
N ILE A 178 -1.02 -7.63 -8.61
CA ILE A 178 0.08 -6.72 -8.96
C ILE A 178 -0.34 -5.87 -10.14
N VAL A 179 -0.22 -4.55 -10.00
CA VAL A 179 -0.66 -3.55 -10.99
C VAL A 179 0.49 -2.61 -11.31
N ASN A 180 0.98 -2.61 -12.54
CA ASN A 180 2.00 -1.66 -12.99
C ASN A 180 1.34 -0.34 -13.42
N THR A 181 1.46 0.69 -12.59
CA THR A 181 0.90 2.03 -12.83
C THR A 181 1.76 2.91 -13.72
N SER A 182 2.85 2.40 -14.28
CA SER A 182 3.58 3.08 -15.35
C SER A 182 2.91 2.90 -16.71
N GLU A 183 2.12 1.84 -16.86
CA GLU A 183 1.47 1.45 -18.11
C GLU A 183 -0.01 1.81 -18.16
N ILE A 184 -0.61 2.14 -17.00
CA ILE A 184 -2.03 2.47 -16.88
C ILE A 184 -2.22 3.81 -16.16
N ASP A 185 -3.31 4.49 -16.47
CA ASP A 185 -3.76 5.70 -15.80
C ASP A 185 -5.23 5.59 -15.35
N PHE A 186 -5.43 4.98 -14.19
CA PHE A 186 -6.77 4.83 -13.61
C PHE A 186 -7.33 6.14 -13.01
N VAL A 187 -6.59 7.25 -13.08
CA VAL A 187 -7.02 8.57 -12.62
C VAL A 187 -7.65 9.37 -13.77
N ASP A 188 -6.93 9.50 -14.88
CA ASP A 188 -7.31 10.34 -16.01
C ASP A 188 -7.95 9.53 -17.16
N ARG A 189 -7.76 8.19 -17.20
CA ARG A 189 -8.33 7.31 -18.23
C ARG A 189 -9.40 6.39 -17.64
N ASN A 190 -10.65 6.67 -17.96
CA ASN A 190 -11.78 5.88 -17.44
C ASN A 190 -11.77 4.41 -17.90
N GLU A 191 -11.22 4.11 -19.07
CA GLU A 191 -11.09 2.75 -19.59
C GLU A 191 -10.20 1.89 -18.70
N ASP A 192 -9.00 2.38 -18.35
CA ASP A 192 -8.06 1.72 -17.45
C ASP A 192 -8.70 1.47 -16.07
N LEU A 193 -9.44 2.48 -15.57
CA LEU A 193 -10.16 2.33 -14.31
C LEU A 193 -11.23 1.24 -14.38
N GLN A 194 -12.05 1.21 -15.43
CA GLN A 194 -13.12 0.21 -15.56
C GLN A 194 -12.55 -1.22 -15.70
N GLU A 195 -11.43 -1.37 -16.40
CA GLU A 195 -10.73 -2.67 -16.48
C GLU A 195 -10.19 -3.11 -15.13
N LEU A 196 -9.53 -2.20 -14.41
CA LEU A 196 -8.99 -2.49 -13.08
C LEU A 196 -10.13 -2.86 -12.10
N LEU A 197 -11.23 -2.12 -12.10
CA LEU A 197 -12.41 -2.42 -11.27
C LEU A 197 -13.00 -3.80 -11.60
N ARG A 198 -13.14 -4.15 -12.88
CA ARG A 198 -13.59 -5.50 -13.28
C ARG A 198 -12.65 -6.58 -12.76
N LYS A 199 -11.33 -6.35 -12.80
CA LYS A 199 -10.35 -7.31 -12.29
C LYS A 199 -10.44 -7.47 -10.78
N VAL A 200 -10.54 -6.37 -10.03
CA VAL A 200 -10.63 -6.38 -8.55
C VAL A 200 -11.92 -7.06 -8.07
N THR A 201 -13.00 -6.93 -8.82
CA THR A 201 -14.30 -7.55 -8.49
C THR A 201 -14.48 -8.96 -9.07
N ALA A 202 -13.49 -9.48 -9.79
CA ALA A 202 -13.45 -10.86 -10.25
C ALA A 202 -12.71 -11.77 -9.23
N PRO A 203 -12.89 -13.09 -9.28
CA PRO A 203 -12.14 -14.02 -8.44
C PRO A 203 -10.64 -13.88 -8.67
N ILE A 204 -9.91 -13.52 -7.61
CA ILE A 204 -8.45 -13.51 -7.57
C ILE A 204 -8.04 -14.64 -6.62
N LYS A 205 -7.11 -15.49 -7.05
CA LYS A 205 -6.54 -16.56 -6.25
C LYS A 205 -5.02 -16.58 -6.45
N GLY A 206 -4.30 -16.60 -5.32
CA GLY A 206 -2.85 -16.50 -5.31
C GLY A 206 -2.38 -15.14 -5.88
N THR A 207 -1.22 -15.15 -6.52
CA THR A 207 -0.65 -13.94 -7.13
C THR A 207 -1.10 -13.83 -8.59
N GLN A 208 -1.68 -12.69 -8.96
CA GLN A 208 -2.07 -12.36 -10.32
C GLN A 208 -1.54 -11.00 -10.74
N TYR A 209 -1.24 -10.86 -12.04
CA TYR A 209 -0.83 -9.61 -12.64
C TYR A 209 -2.00 -8.98 -13.40
N PHE A 210 -2.16 -7.67 -13.25
CA PHE A 210 -3.07 -6.90 -14.09
C PHE A 210 -2.36 -6.51 -15.38
N LEU A 211 -2.84 -7.02 -16.50
CA LEU A 211 -2.38 -6.69 -17.85
C LEU A 211 -3.53 -5.96 -18.56
N PRO A 212 -3.39 -4.65 -18.84
CA PRO A 212 -4.42 -3.90 -19.55
C PRO A 212 -4.58 -4.41 -20.99
N LEU A 213 -5.80 -4.50 -21.47
CA LEU A 213 -6.11 -5.00 -22.84
C LEU A 213 -5.73 -3.98 -23.94
N GLY A 214 -5.45 -2.72 -23.58
CA GLY A 214 -5.24 -1.61 -24.51
C GLY A 214 -3.78 -1.28 -24.86
N GLY A 215 -2.80 -2.11 -24.49
CA GLY A 215 -1.36 -1.84 -24.72
C GLY A 215 -0.81 -2.23 -26.09
N GLN A 216 -1.63 -2.61 -27.07
CA GLN A 216 -1.13 -3.10 -28.38
C GLN A 216 -1.05 -2.05 -29.50
N ASP A 217 -1.46 -0.81 -29.31
CA ASP A 217 -1.52 0.18 -30.40
C ASP A 217 -0.34 1.19 -30.43
N ALA A 218 0.81 0.88 -29.84
CA ALA A 218 1.99 1.77 -29.85
C ALA A 218 3.24 1.16 -30.50
N VAL A 219 3.12 0.13 -31.34
CA VAL A 219 4.25 -0.35 -32.16
C VAL A 219 3.75 -0.55 -33.60
N GLY A 220 3.75 0.50 -34.37
CA GLY A 220 3.50 0.41 -35.82
C GLY A 220 3.07 1.73 -36.45
N ALA A 221 3.98 2.67 -36.60
CA ALA A 221 4.02 3.63 -37.73
C ALA A 221 5.37 4.35 -37.74
#